data_ca5ad9311ccd08924ae00793a2fefd7f
#
_entry.id   ca5ad9311ccd08924ae00793a2fefd7f
#
_cell.length_a   1.000
_cell.length_b   1.000
_cell.length_c   1.000
_cell.angle_alpha   90.00
_cell.angle_beta   90.00
_cell.angle_gamma   90.00
#
_symmetry.space_group_name_H-M   'P 1'
#
loop_
_entity.id
_entity.type
_entity.pdbx_description
1 polymer ?
#
loop_
_entity_poly.entity_id
_entity_poly.type
_entity_poly.pdbx_seq_one_letter_code
_entity_poly.pdbx_strand_id
1 'polypeptide(L)' 'MYRKQIVHDRATRDYAMYLDGELVGFARTYQEAEITLDQLIFELSSRHYFREAA' A
#
# COMPACT_ATOMS: atom_id res chain seq x y z
N MET A 1 -0.07 -6.89 11.73
CA MET A 1 -1.08 -6.63 10.69
C MET A 1 -0.90 -5.24 10.14
N TYR A 2 -0.97 -5.10 8.83
CA TYR A 2 -0.71 -3.82 8.16
C TYR A 2 -2.00 -3.01 8.02
N ARG A 3 -1.87 -1.70 8.21
CA ARG A 3 -2.99 -0.77 8.06
C ARG A 3 -2.81 0.02 6.76
N LYS A 4 -3.73 -0.15 5.83
CA LYS A 4 -3.68 0.59 4.58
C LYS A 4 -4.66 1.76 4.62
N GLN A 5 -4.28 2.86 3.98
CA GLN A 5 -5.10 4.04 3.91
C GLN A 5 -4.91 4.70 2.55
N ILE A 6 -6.00 5.18 1.98
CA ILE A 6 -5.99 5.84 0.67
C ILE A 6 -6.62 7.20 0.84
N VAL A 7 -5.89 8.25 0.45
CA VAL A 7 -6.36 9.62 0.58
C VAL A 7 -6.34 10.28 -0.78
N HIS A 8 -7.46 10.87 -1.17
CA HIS A 8 -7.54 11.59 -2.44
C HIS A 8 -6.84 12.95 -2.31
N ASP A 9 -5.84 13.17 -3.15
CA ASP A 9 -5.09 14.42 -3.18
C ASP A 9 -5.66 15.31 -4.26
N ARG A 10 -6.27 16.43 -3.85
CA ARG A 10 -6.91 17.34 -4.78
C ARG A 10 -5.91 18.11 -5.63
N ALA A 11 -4.74 18.36 -5.09
CA ALA A 11 -3.73 19.14 -5.78
C ALA A 11 -3.20 18.41 -7.01
N THR A 12 -2.92 17.13 -6.87
CA THR A 12 -2.38 16.31 -7.96
C THR A 12 -3.44 15.48 -8.65
N ARG A 13 -4.63 15.39 -8.05
CA ARG A 13 -5.74 14.56 -8.53
C ARG A 13 -5.40 13.08 -8.49
N ASP A 14 -4.46 12.72 -7.65
CA ASP A 14 -4.07 11.33 -7.46
C ASP A 14 -4.54 10.83 -6.10
N TYR A 15 -4.39 9.53 -5.90
CA TYR A 15 -4.70 8.92 -4.62
C TYR A 15 -3.40 8.57 -3.92
N ALA A 16 -3.18 9.18 -2.76
CA ALA A 16 -2.00 8.90 -1.95
C ALA A 16 -2.21 7.61 -1.19
N MET A 17 -1.24 6.72 -1.28
CA MET A 17 -1.31 5.41 -0.62
C MET A 17 -0.43 5.42 0.62
N TYR A 18 -1.02 5.05 1.74
CA TYR A 18 -0.29 4.97 3.01
C TYR A 18 -0.34 3.54 3.55
N LEU A 19 0.75 3.12 4.12
CA LEU A 19 0.84 1.82 4.78
C LEU A 19 1.45 2.04 6.15
N ASP A 20 0.68 1.71 7.20
CA ASP A 20 1.09 1.93 8.59
C ASP A 20 1.51 3.37 8.85
N GLY A 21 0.80 4.32 8.22
CA GLY A 21 1.05 5.73 8.42
C GLY A 21 2.15 6.32 7.56
N GLU A 22 2.79 5.51 6.72
CA GLU A 22 3.85 5.99 5.84
C GLU A 22 3.37 6.09 4.40
N LEU A 23 3.72 7.18 3.74
CA LEU A 23 3.39 7.35 2.33
C LEU A 23 4.24 6.42 1.49
N VAL A 24 3.59 5.56 0.71
CA VAL A 24 4.31 4.60 -0.12
C VAL A 24 4.20 4.90 -1.62
N GLY A 25 3.26 5.76 -2.02
CA GLY A 25 3.16 6.12 -3.42
C GLY A 25 1.84 6.76 -3.77
N PHE A 26 1.61 6.92 -5.07
CA PHE A 26 0.39 7.51 -5.61
C PHE A 26 -0.18 6.63 -6.70
N ALA A 27 -1.51 6.64 -6.81
CA ALA A 27 -2.20 5.92 -7.87
C ALA A 27 -3.22 6.87 -8.49
N ARG A 28 -3.61 6.59 -9.73
CA ARG A 28 -4.55 7.44 -10.44
C ARG A 28 -5.99 7.19 -10.07
N THR A 29 -6.30 5.98 -9.63
CA THR A 29 -7.65 5.62 -9.23
C THR A 29 -7.63 4.96 -7.87
N TYR A 30 -8.77 5.00 -7.18
CA TYR A 30 -8.90 4.36 -5.89
C TYR A 30 -8.68 2.85 -6.00
N GLN A 31 -9.25 2.25 -7.04
CA GLN A 31 -9.13 0.81 -7.25
C GLN A 31 -7.68 0.40 -7.46
N GLU A 32 -6.95 1.17 -8.25
CA GLU A 32 -5.53 0.91 -8.46
C GLU A 32 -4.74 1.01 -7.17
N ALA A 33 -5.07 2.01 -6.35
CA ALA A 33 -4.42 2.18 -5.07
C ALA A 33 -4.67 0.99 -4.16
N GLU A 34 -5.90 0.49 -4.14
CA GLU A 34 -6.27 -0.66 -3.33
C GLU A 34 -5.49 -1.90 -3.75
N ILE A 35 -5.46 -2.15 -5.03
CA ILE A 35 -4.75 -3.32 -5.57
C ILE A 35 -3.25 -3.23 -5.26
N THR A 36 -2.68 -2.06 -5.44
CA THR A 36 -1.26 -1.85 -5.19
C THR A 36 -0.92 -2.09 -3.72
N LEU A 37 -1.73 -1.55 -2.82
CA LEU A 37 -1.50 -1.75 -1.39
C LEU A 37 -1.66 -3.21 -0.99
N ASP A 38 -2.65 -3.89 -1.55
CA ASP A 38 -2.84 -5.30 -1.26
C ASP A 38 -1.65 -6.14 -1.72
N GLN A 39 -1.11 -5.84 -2.89
CA GLN A 39 0.07 -6.52 -3.39
C GLN A 39 1.28 -6.26 -2.50
N LEU A 40 1.43 -5.02 -2.07
CA LEU A 40 2.53 -4.65 -1.20
C LEU A 40 2.46 -5.39 0.13
N ILE A 41 1.27 -5.45 0.71
CA ILE A 41 1.07 -6.17 1.97
C ILE A 41 1.38 -7.65 1.77
N PHE A 42 0.95 -8.22 0.67
CA PHE A 42 1.21 -9.61 0.37
C PHE A 42 2.70 -9.89 0.27
N GLU A 43 3.43 -9.03 -0.41
CA GLU A 43 4.87 -9.20 -0.57
C GLU A 43 5.60 -9.08 0.76
N LEU A 44 5.21 -8.11 1.58
CA LEU A 44 5.82 -7.94 2.89
C LEU A 44 5.56 -9.13 3.79
N SER A 45 4.35 -9.66 3.75
CA SER A 45 3.98 -10.82 4.53
C SER A 45 4.75 -12.06 4.06
N SER A 46 4.91 -12.21 2.75
CA SER A 46 5.67 -13.32 2.19
C SER A 46 7.14 -13.27 2.59
N ARG A 47 7.71 -12.07 2.56
CA ARG A 47 9.10 -11.91 2.96
C ARG A 47 9.30 -12.29 4.42
N HIS A 48 8.38 -11.85 5.26
CA HIS A 48 8.46 -12.17 6.68
C HIS A 48 8.35 -13.68 6.89
N TYR A 49 7.47 -14.31 6.16
CA TYR A 49 7.26 -15.74 6.24
C TYR A 49 8.54 -16.50 5.83
N PHE A 50 9.15 -16.10 4.73
CA PHE A 50 10.39 -16.74 4.26
C PHE A 50 11.52 -16.56 5.24
N ARG A 51 11.60 -15.40 5.85
CA ARG A 51 12.63 -15.11 6.82
C ARG A 51 12.52 -16.02 8.01
N GLU A 52 11.31 -16.28 8.46
CA GLU A 52 11.10 -17.19 9.59
C GLU A 52 11.41 -18.63 9.23
N ALA A 53 11.10 -19.01 8.00
CA ALA A 53 11.36 -20.36 7.53
C ALA A 53 12.85 -20.65 7.36
N ALA A 54 13.60 -19.62 7.10
CA ALA A 54 15.04 -19.75 6.93
C ALA A 54 15.73 -19.81 8.27
#